data_3de1178c3a12aa162c59e7ba5547fb8b
#
_entry.id   3de1178c3a12aa162c59e7ba5547fb8b
#
_cell.length_a   1.000
_cell.length_b   1.000
_cell.length_c   1.000
_cell.angle_alpha   90.00
_cell.angle_beta   90.00
_cell.angle_gamma   90.00
#
_symmetry.space_group_name_H-M   'P 1'
#
loop_
_entity.id
_entity.type
_entity.pdbx_description
1 polymer ?
#
loop_
_entity_poly.entity_id
_entity_poly.type
_entity_poly.pdbx_seq_one_letter_code
_entity_poly.pdbx_strand_id
1 'polypeptide(L)'
;MAKIALGTWAWGAGAFGGDSVFGSTTNVENLKPVFDTAMKAGLNLWDTATVYGMGESEKILATLAKDYRREDVQISTKFTPQLAEVYENSVEKMAEASLERMGLDYIDIYWIHNPMDVERWTPGLIPLLRSGKVKRVGVSRSALPLA
;
A
#
# COMPACT_ATOMS: atom_id res chain seq x y z
N MET A 1 16.72 5.15 5.72
CA MET A 1 15.37 5.38 5.18
C MET A 1 15.50 5.57 3.68
N ALA A 2 14.72 4.84 2.87
CA ALA A 2 14.72 4.97 1.43
C ALA A 2 14.35 6.40 1.02
N LYS A 3 15.03 6.95 0.03
CA LYS A 3 14.79 8.32 -0.46
C LYS A 3 13.78 8.38 -1.61
N ILE A 4 13.53 7.23 -2.24
CA ILE A 4 12.64 7.09 -3.39
C ILE A 4 11.67 5.94 -3.08
N ALA A 5 10.39 6.19 -3.30
CA ALA A 5 9.35 5.17 -3.29
C ALA A 5 8.93 4.85 -4.73
N LEU A 6 8.78 3.59 -5.04
CA LEU A 6 8.32 3.11 -6.34
C LEU A 6 6.82 2.81 -6.27
N GLY A 7 6.03 3.54 -7.05
CA GLY A 7 4.58 3.40 -7.09
C GLY A 7 4.13 2.22 -7.95
N THR A 8 3.10 1.54 -7.51
CA THR A 8 2.55 0.35 -8.17
C THR A 8 1.12 0.54 -8.70
N TRP A 9 0.64 1.76 -8.81
CA TRP A 9 -0.74 2.02 -9.27
C TRP A 9 -1.00 1.48 -10.69
N ALA A 10 0.01 1.51 -11.55
CA ALA A 10 -0.08 0.95 -12.90
C ALA A 10 -0.04 -0.60 -12.93
N TRP A 11 0.02 -1.28 -11.79
CA TRP A 11 0.14 -2.72 -11.72
C TRP A 11 -1.21 -3.41 -11.56
N GLY A 12 -1.41 -4.44 -12.39
CA GLY A 12 -2.61 -5.27 -12.33
C GLY A 12 -3.80 -4.71 -13.08
N ALA A 13 -4.83 -5.53 -13.14
CA ALA A 13 -6.10 -5.27 -13.82
C ALA A 13 -7.22 -5.06 -12.79
N GLY A 14 -8.35 -4.55 -13.25
CA GLY A 14 -9.56 -4.41 -12.46
C GLY A 14 -9.92 -2.95 -12.14
N ALA A 15 -10.91 -2.76 -11.28
CA ALA A 15 -11.40 -1.43 -10.92
C ALA A 15 -10.27 -0.57 -10.34
N PHE A 16 -10.05 0.59 -10.93
CA PHE A 16 -8.93 1.50 -10.60
C PHE A 16 -7.53 0.87 -10.74
N GLY A 17 -7.41 -0.22 -11.50
CA GLY A 17 -6.15 -0.86 -11.82
C GLY A 17 -5.41 -0.22 -13.00
N GLY A 18 -4.23 -0.72 -13.28
CA GLY A 18 -3.38 -0.20 -14.34
C GLY A 18 -4.01 -0.26 -15.73
N ASP A 19 -4.76 -1.33 -16.02
CA ASP A 19 -5.46 -1.51 -17.28
C ASP A 19 -6.58 -0.48 -17.49
N SER A 20 -7.36 -0.21 -16.46
CA SER A 20 -8.50 0.71 -16.53
C SER A 20 -8.09 2.19 -16.49
N VAL A 21 -6.97 2.52 -15.83
CA VAL A 21 -6.52 3.91 -15.63
C VAL A 21 -5.45 4.31 -16.65
N PHE A 22 -4.52 3.43 -16.94
CA PHE A 22 -3.33 3.72 -17.79
C PHE A 22 -3.32 2.93 -19.10
N GLY A 23 -4.26 2.01 -19.31
CA GLY A 23 -4.27 1.14 -20.48
C GLY A 23 -3.13 0.12 -20.50
N SER A 24 -2.49 -0.12 -19.34
CA SER A 24 -1.34 -1.03 -19.24
C SER A 24 -1.80 -2.42 -18.79
N THR A 25 -1.20 -3.45 -19.41
CA THR A 25 -1.42 -4.84 -19.02
C THR A 25 -0.19 -5.35 -18.28
N THR A 26 -0.10 -5.12 -16.99
CA THR A 26 1.01 -5.54 -16.16
C THR A 26 0.61 -6.69 -15.23
N ASN A 27 1.49 -7.67 -15.11
CA ASN A 27 1.32 -8.86 -14.27
C ASN A 27 2.65 -9.24 -13.61
N VAL A 28 2.64 -10.25 -12.76
CA VAL A 28 3.85 -10.73 -12.07
C VAL A 28 4.98 -11.05 -13.04
N GLU A 29 4.68 -11.70 -14.17
CA GLU A 29 5.69 -12.17 -15.11
C GLU A 29 6.45 -11.00 -15.76
N ASN A 30 5.74 -10.01 -16.29
CA ASN A 30 6.37 -8.87 -16.96
C ASN A 30 6.93 -7.83 -15.99
N LEU A 31 6.47 -7.81 -14.75
CA LEU A 31 6.98 -6.90 -13.70
C LEU A 31 8.20 -7.47 -12.93
N LYS A 32 8.40 -8.79 -12.95
CA LYS A 32 9.53 -9.39 -12.23
C LYS A 32 10.89 -8.81 -12.60
N PRO A 33 11.28 -8.63 -13.88
CA PRO A 33 12.57 -8.01 -14.22
C PRO A 33 12.66 -6.55 -13.78
N VAL A 34 11.55 -5.81 -13.76
CA VAL A 34 11.50 -4.43 -13.27
C VAL A 34 11.75 -4.40 -11.77
N PHE A 35 11.04 -5.25 -11.01
CA PHE A 35 11.19 -5.37 -9.57
C PHE A 35 12.63 -5.75 -9.19
N ASP A 36 13.17 -6.80 -9.79
CA ASP A 36 14.53 -7.29 -9.51
C ASP A 36 15.60 -6.22 -9.84
N THR A 37 15.43 -5.48 -10.93
CA THR A 37 16.35 -4.40 -11.31
C THR A 37 16.33 -3.28 -10.27
N ALA A 38 15.16 -2.87 -9.82
CA ALA A 38 15.02 -1.86 -8.78
C ALA A 38 15.64 -2.30 -7.46
N MET A 39 15.37 -3.53 -7.02
CA MET A 39 15.93 -4.09 -5.79
C MET A 39 17.47 -4.14 -5.84
N LYS A 40 18.05 -4.58 -6.97
CA LYS A 40 19.50 -4.58 -7.18
C LYS A 40 20.11 -3.19 -7.14
N ALA A 41 19.37 -2.17 -7.56
CA ALA A 41 19.79 -0.77 -7.48
C ALA A 41 19.59 -0.14 -6.09
N GLY A 42 19.13 -0.91 -5.10
CA GLY A 42 18.85 -0.43 -3.74
C GLY A 42 17.55 0.36 -3.60
N LEU A 43 16.67 0.31 -4.60
CA LEU A 43 15.34 0.92 -4.57
C LEU A 43 14.35 -0.11 -4.01
N ASN A 44 14.19 -0.13 -2.71
CA ASN A 44 13.48 -1.19 -2.00
C ASN A 44 12.21 -0.74 -1.26
N LEU A 45 11.76 0.50 -1.44
CA LEU A 45 10.48 0.98 -0.92
C LEU A 45 9.43 0.98 -2.02
N TRP A 46 8.41 0.14 -1.86
CA TRP A 46 7.31 -0.04 -2.82
C TRP A 46 6.02 0.49 -2.23
N ASP A 47 5.35 1.35 -2.99
CA ASP A 47 4.13 2.03 -2.55
C ASP A 47 2.92 1.57 -3.37
N THR A 48 1.99 0.91 -2.69
CA THR A 48 0.73 0.41 -3.21
C THR A 48 -0.47 0.99 -2.47
N ALA A 49 -1.67 0.52 -2.76
CA ALA A 49 -2.89 0.84 -2.04
C ALA A 49 -3.95 -0.25 -2.27
N THR A 50 -4.85 -0.41 -1.31
CA THR A 50 -6.00 -1.32 -1.42
C THR A 50 -6.84 -1.03 -2.67
N VAL A 51 -7.03 0.24 -3.01
CA VAL A 51 -7.87 0.65 -4.16
C VAL A 51 -7.22 0.35 -5.52
N TYR A 52 -5.92 0.11 -5.59
CA TYR A 52 -5.25 -0.18 -6.86
C TYR A 52 -5.62 -1.58 -7.37
N GLY A 53 -6.50 -1.62 -8.39
CA GLY A 53 -7.08 -2.87 -8.87
C GLY A 53 -7.87 -3.63 -7.79
N MET A 54 -8.39 -2.92 -6.77
CA MET A 54 -9.10 -3.52 -5.63
C MET A 54 -8.31 -4.65 -4.97
N GLY A 55 -7.03 -4.38 -4.69
CA GLY A 55 -6.10 -5.31 -4.05
C GLY A 55 -5.21 -6.10 -5.01
N GLU A 56 -5.41 -6.00 -6.31
CA GLU A 56 -4.59 -6.75 -7.28
C GLU A 56 -3.14 -6.27 -7.30
N SER A 57 -2.91 -4.95 -7.21
CA SER A 57 -1.56 -4.40 -7.09
C SER A 57 -0.83 -4.88 -5.82
N GLU A 58 -1.53 -4.99 -4.70
CA GLU A 58 -0.97 -5.55 -3.45
C GLU A 58 -0.57 -7.02 -3.62
N LYS A 59 -1.38 -7.83 -4.29
CA LYS A 59 -1.07 -9.25 -4.55
C LYS A 59 0.15 -9.43 -5.45
N ILE A 60 0.25 -8.64 -6.51
CA ILE A 60 1.39 -8.66 -7.42
C ILE A 60 2.66 -8.28 -6.66
N LEU A 61 2.64 -7.18 -5.91
CA LEU A 61 3.77 -6.74 -5.11
C LEU A 61 4.22 -7.80 -4.11
N ALA A 62 3.28 -8.40 -3.38
CA ALA A 62 3.58 -9.45 -2.42
C ALA A 62 4.20 -10.69 -3.09
N THR A 63 3.70 -11.08 -4.26
CA THR A 63 4.24 -12.21 -5.02
C THR A 63 5.69 -11.96 -5.45
N LEU A 64 5.99 -10.76 -5.95
CA LEU A 64 7.35 -10.38 -6.35
C LEU A 64 8.30 -10.29 -5.14
N ALA A 65 7.81 -9.81 -4.02
CA ALA A 65 8.60 -9.65 -2.79
C ALA A 65 8.98 -10.99 -2.13
N LYS A 66 8.29 -12.09 -2.43
CA LYS A 66 8.58 -13.42 -1.85
C LYS A 66 9.98 -13.95 -2.15
N ASP A 67 10.60 -13.51 -3.24
CA ASP A 67 11.96 -13.91 -3.61
C ASP A 67 13.04 -13.19 -2.79
N TYR A 68 12.66 -12.28 -1.91
CA TYR A 68 13.53 -11.48 -1.07
C TYR A 68 13.21 -11.71 0.41
N ARG A 69 14.20 -11.48 1.29
CA ARG A 69 13.91 -11.48 2.73
C ARG A 69 12.96 -10.31 3.05
N ARG A 70 12.00 -10.55 3.94
CA ARG A 70 10.95 -9.56 4.26
C ARG A 70 11.54 -8.22 4.73
N GLU A 71 12.63 -8.27 5.51
CA GLU A 71 13.32 -7.08 6.01
C GLU A 71 14.07 -6.28 4.96
N ASP A 72 14.34 -6.85 3.79
CA ASP A 72 15.01 -6.15 2.69
C ASP A 72 14.03 -5.38 1.80
N VAL A 73 12.72 -5.63 1.93
CA VAL A 73 11.66 -4.98 1.17
C VAL A 73 10.81 -4.12 2.08
N GLN A 74 10.71 -2.84 1.79
CA GLN A 74 9.78 -1.94 2.49
C GLN A 74 8.49 -1.82 1.69
N ILE A 75 7.38 -2.12 2.35
CA ILE A 75 6.04 -2.09 1.74
C ILE A 75 5.20 -1.01 2.39
N SER A 76 4.68 -0.13 1.56
CA SER A 76 3.80 0.96 1.90
C SER A 76 2.43 0.72 1.26
N THR A 77 1.37 0.74 2.04
CA THR A 77 -0.01 0.67 1.53
C THR A 77 -0.92 1.62 2.27
N LYS A 78 -2.22 1.66 1.93
CA LYS A 78 -3.08 2.76 2.33
C LYS A 78 -4.49 2.31 2.69
N PHE A 79 -5.03 2.91 3.74
CA PHE A 79 -6.45 2.95 4.03
C PHE A 79 -7.12 3.95 3.09
N THR A 80 -8.13 3.51 2.36
CA THR A 80 -8.88 4.37 1.45
C THR A 80 -10.25 4.70 2.07
N PRO A 81 -10.46 5.95 2.53
CA PRO A 81 -11.70 6.35 3.19
C PRO A 81 -12.98 6.00 2.44
N GLN A 82 -12.96 6.11 1.09
CA GLN A 82 -14.12 5.82 0.23
C GLN A 82 -14.50 4.33 0.20
N LEU A 83 -13.61 3.45 0.63
CA LEU A 83 -13.86 2.01 0.74
C LEU A 83 -14.22 1.59 2.17
N ALA A 84 -14.21 2.53 3.11
CA ALA A 84 -14.52 2.24 4.50
C ALA A 84 -16.00 1.86 4.67
N GLU A 85 -16.23 0.76 5.33
CA GLU A 85 -17.54 0.42 5.84
C GLU A 85 -17.86 1.34 7.04
N VAL A 86 -19.17 1.51 7.34
CA VAL A 86 -19.66 2.43 8.39
C VAL A 86 -19.34 1.95 9.81
N TYR A 87 -18.49 0.94 9.97
CA TYR A 87 -18.23 0.28 11.25
C TYR A 87 -17.04 0.89 12.00
N GLU A 88 -17.11 0.76 13.31
CA GLU A 88 -15.95 0.95 14.17
C GLU A 88 -14.79 0.05 13.71
N ASN A 89 -13.55 0.55 13.82
CA ASN A 89 -12.33 -0.18 13.45
C ASN A 89 -12.10 -0.39 11.94
N SER A 90 -12.71 0.43 11.07
CA SER A 90 -12.52 0.31 9.61
C SER A 90 -11.06 0.40 9.18
N VAL A 91 -10.26 1.25 9.82
CA VAL A 91 -8.83 1.41 9.53
C VAL A 91 -8.07 0.11 9.84
N GLU A 92 -8.32 -0.48 11.00
CA GLU A 92 -7.71 -1.75 11.42
C GLU A 92 -8.12 -2.90 10.49
N LYS A 93 -9.42 -3.01 10.21
CA LYS A 93 -9.95 -4.07 9.34
C LYS A 93 -9.37 -4.00 7.93
N MET A 94 -9.25 -2.81 7.35
CA MET A 94 -8.66 -2.65 6.02
C MET A 94 -7.16 -2.97 6.02
N ALA A 95 -6.42 -2.61 7.07
CA ALA A 95 -5.02 -2.98 7.23
C ALA A 95 -4.86 -4.49 7.37
N GLU A 96 -5.70 -5.14 8.17
CA GLU A 96 -5.69 -6.60 8.34
C GLU A 96 -6.02 -7.32 7.03
N ALA A 97 -7.00 -6.84 6.27
CA ALA A 97 -7.31 -7.37 4.95
C ALA A 97 -6.14 -7.23 3.97
N SER A 98 -5.39 -6.13 4.01
CA SER A 98 -4.18 -5.94 3.22
C SER A 98 -3.07 -6.92 3.65
N LEU A 99 -2.86 -7.10 4.95
CA LEU A 99 -1.88 -8.06 5.49
C LEU A 99 -2.22 -9.49 5.06
N GLU A 100 -3.47 -9.90 5.19
CA GLU A 100 -3.95 -11.22 4.77
C GLU A 100 -3.78 -11.42 3.27
N ARG A 101 -4.18 -10.45 2.46
CA ARG A 101 -4.07 -10.49 0.99
C ARG A 101 -2.63 -10.62 0.52
N MET A 102 -1.71 -9.94 1.20
CA MET A 102 -0.27 -9.99 0.89
C MET A 102 0.47 -11.14 1.59
N GLY A 103 -0.15 -11.82 2.56
CA GLY A 103 0.50 -12.84 3.36
C GLY A 103 1.64 -12.29 4.22
N LEU A 104 1.46 -11.11 4.81
CA LEU A 104 2.46 -10.40 5.60
C LEU A 104 2.06 -10.28 7.06
N ASP A 105 3.06 -10.25 7.95
CA ASP A 105 2.85 -10.02 9.38
C ASP A 105 2.84 -8.54 9.74
N TYR A 106 3.46 -7.70 8.92
CA TYR A 106 3.51 -6.25 9.13
C TYR A 106 3.62 -5.46 7.82
N ILE A 107 3.16 -4.21 7.88
CA ILE A 107 3.31 -3.17 6.86
C ILE A 107 4.36 -2.17 7.35
N ASP A 108 5.30 -1.76 6.48
CA ASP A 108 6.33 -0.79 6.86
C ASP A 108 5.78 0.63 7.02
N ILE A 109 4.90 1.05 6.11
CA ILE A 109 4.24 2.36 6.19
C ILE A 109 2.77 2.21 5.80
N TYR A 110 1.87 2.72 6.65
CA TYR A 110 0.43 2.72 6.39
C TYR A 110 -0.13 4.14 6.39
N TRP A 111 -0.85 4.48 5.34
CA TRP A 111 -1.35 5.84 5.11
C TRP A 111 -2.87 5.92 5.22
N ILE A 112 -3.37 7.07 5.66
CA ILE A 112 -4.71 7.51 5.23
C ILE A 112 -4.55 8.08 3.82
N HIS A 113 -5.23 7.48 2.83
CA HIS A 113 -4.97 7.71 1.39
C HIS A 113 -5.25 9.13 0.91
N ASN A 114 -6.22 9.79 1.53
CA ASN A 114 -6.62 11.16 1.22
C ASN A 114 -7.22 11.83 2.46
N PRO A 115 -7.43 13.16 2.45
CA PRO A 115 -7.85 13.90 3.65
C PRO A 115 -9.34 13.78 4.00
N MET A 116 -10.14 12.98 3.28
CA MET A 116 -11.56 12.83 3.57
C MET A 116 -11.76 12.27 4.97
N ASP A 117 -12.41 13.05 5.84
CA ASP A 117 -12.68 12.70 7.24
C ASP A 117 -11.42 12.26 8.02
N VAL A 118 -10.27 12.88 7.73
CA VAL A 118 -8.98 12.47 8.29
C VAL A 118 -8.98 12.40 9.82
N GLU A 119 -9.67 13.33 10.48
CA GLU A 119 -9.77 13.34 11.96
C GLU A 119 -10.51 12.10 12.49
N ARG A 120 -11.49 11.61 11.75
CA ARG A 120 -12.22 10.38 12.08
C ARG A 120 -11.33 9.14 11.97
N TRP A 121 -10.49 9.06 10.95
CA TRP A 121 -9.74 7.84 10.64
C TRP A 121 -8.39 7.76 11.34
N THR A 122 -7.74 8.88 11.60
CA THR A 122 -6.40 8.92 12.21
C THR A 122 -6.29 8.15 13.53
N PRO A 123 -7.26 8.20 14.46
CA PRO A 123 -7.16 7.42 15.70
C PRO A 123 -7.05 5.90 15.47
N GLY A 124 -7.62 5.38 14.39
CA GLY A 124 -7.54 3.96 14.04
C GLY A 124 -6.13 3.46 13.67
N LEU A 125 -5.19 4.37 13.42
CA LEU A 125 -3.78 4.02 13.20
C LEU A 125 -3.05 3.64 14.49
N ILE A 126 -3.52 4.10 15.65
CA ILE A 126 -2.85 3.90 16.95
C ILE A 126 -2.80 2.42 17.35
N PRO A 127 -3.90 1.65 17.29
CA PRO A 127 -3.86 0.22 17.60
C PRO A 127 -2.92 -0.56 16.69
N LEU A 128 -2.85 -0.21 15.42
CA LEU A 128 -1.96 -0.83 14.43
C LEU A 128 -0.48 -0.60 14.77
N LEU A 129 -0.11 0.61 15.19
CA LEU A 129 1.24 0.91 15.68
C LEU A 129 1.57 0.14 16.96
N ARG A 130 0.63 0.11 17.92
CA ARG A 130 0.83 -0.57 19.22
C ARG A 130 0.99 -2.07 19.08
N SER A 131 0.26 -2.69 18.15
CA SER A 131 0.36 -4.13 17.90
C SER A 131 1.58 -4.53 17.07
N GLY A 132 2.28 -3.58 16.46
CA GLY A 132 3.38 -3.84 15.55
C GLY A 132 2.97 -4.28 14.15
N LYS A 133 1.66 -4.34 13.85
CA LYS A 133 1.15 -4.63 12.50
C LYS A 133 1.54 -3.57 11.47
N VAL A 134 1.81 -2.36 11.94
CA VAL A 134 2.29 -1.24 11.14
C VAL A 134 3.46 -0.59 11.86
N LYS A 135 4.55 -0.31 11.14
CA LYS A 135 5.75 0.29 11.73
C LYS A 135 5.74 1.82 11.73
N ARG A 136 5.16 2.43 10.70
CA ARG A 136 5.05 3.88 10.54
C ARG A 136 3.72 4.23 9.90
N VAL A 137 3.22 5.41 10.18
CA VAL A 137 1.94 5.90 9.65
C VAL A 137 2.08 7.31 9.09
N GLY A 138 1.14 7.69 8.22
CA GLY A 138 1.06 9.02 7.67
C GLY A 138 -0.29 9.32 7.06
N VAL A 139 -0.43 10.56 6.56
CA VAL A 139 -1.61 11.02 5.81
C VAL A 139 -1.13 11.55 4.47
N SER A 140 -1.75 11.07 3.40
CA SER A 140 -1.46 11.48 2.04
C SER A 140 -2.44 12.58 1.59
N ARG A 141 -1.96 13.55 0.82
CA ARG A 141 -2.76 14.64 0.26
C ARG A 141 -3.48 15.51 1.29
N SER A 142 -2.95 15.62 2.51
CA SER A 142 -3.45 16.67 3.39
C SER A 142 -3.06 18.02 2.78
N ALA A 143 -4.04 18.73 2.21
CA ALA A 143 -3.87 20.14 1.93
C ALA A 143 -3.73 20.83 3.29
N LEU A 144 -2.53 21.29 3.62
CA LEU A 144 -2.40 22.32 4.65
C LEU A 144 -3.22 23.51 4.17
N PRO A 145 -4.10 24.09 4.99
CA PRO A 145 -4.72 25.35 4.62
C PRO A 145 -3.57 26.32 4.33
N LEU A 146 -3.56 26.83 3.12
CA LEU A 146 -2.69 27.95 2.78
C LEU A 146 -3.12 29.10 3.69
N ALA A 147 -2.28 29.39 4.66
CA ALA A 147 -2.46 30.55 5.54
C ALA A 147 -2.39 31.84 4.71
#